data_e173a265610ad964d535da26533dcb23
#
_entry.id   e173a265610ad964d535da26533dcb23
#
_cell.length_a   1.000
_cell.length_b   1.000
_cell.length_c   1.000
_cell.angle_alpha   90.00
_cell.angle_beta   90.00
_cell.angle_gamma   90.00
#
_symmetry.space_group_name_H-M   'P 1'
#
loop_
_entity.id
_entity.type
_entity.pdbx_description
1 polymer ?
#
loop_
_entity_poly.entity_id
_entity_poly.type
_entity_poly.pdbx_seq_one_letter_code
_entity_poly.pdbx_strand_id
1 'polypeptide(L)'
;MIGCDCATWQSTDPRDQRLRPSIYIETARTALLVDAGPDLRVQALRHRIRRIDAILLTHGHADHILGLDDIRRYNYMQRRPMTCFGDARTIDDVRQTFAYAFDPRTQAGGGLPQIVTFVIGGPFCIAGDEIVPVPLYHGKRPILGFRLGRFAYLTDCNRIPDEAWPLLEGLDVVVIDALRKTPHPTHFTLDEAMAAGRRIAARRTLFTHMCHDLPHAATSAAMPPGIELAYDGLTVEVPEP
;
A
#
# COMPACT_ATOMS: atom_id res chain seq x y z
N MET A 1 -3.17 -4.21 18.68
CA MET A 1 -4.11 -5.32 18.33
C MET A 1 -5.26 -5.29 19.33
N ILE A 2 -6.49 -5.42 18.86
CA ILE A 2 -7.68 -5.39 19.74
C ILE A 2 -7.55 -6.46 20.83
N GLY A 3 -7.76 -6.06 22.10
CA GLY A 3 -7.68 -6.95 23.27
C GLY A 3 -6.27 -7.37 23.69
N CYS A 4 -5.22 -6.68 23.21
CA CYS A 4 -3.84 -6.95 23.59
C CYS A 4 -3.35 -5.95 24.65
N ASP A 5 -2.70 -6.43 25.70
CA ASP A 5 -2.11 -5.61 26.75
C ASP A 5 -0.58 -5.42 26.59
N CYS A 6 -0.08 -5.58 25.36
CA CYS A 6 1.36 -5.45 25.09
C CYS A 6 1.85 -3.99 25.18
N ALA A 7 3.15 -3.83 25.32
CA ALA A 7 3.79 -2.52 25.42
C ALA A 7 3.51 -1.60 24.21
N THR A 8 3.39 -2.16 22.99
CA THR A 8 3.05 -1.40 21.78
C THR A 8 1.61 -0.88 21.82
N TRP A 9 0.66 -1.69 22.31
CA TRP A 9 -0.75 -1.26 22.45
C TRP A 9 -0.92 -0.17 23.51
N GLN A 10 -0.14 -0.26 24.60
CA GLN A 10 -0.17 0.73 25.70
C GLN A 10 0.73 1.93 25.43
N SER A 11 1.48 1.94 24.33
CA SER A 11 2.43 3.00 24.01
C SER A 11 1.73 4.34 23.77
N THR A 12 2.32 5.39 24.31
CA THR A 12 1.94 6.79 24.03
C THR A 12 2.70 7.38 22.83
N ASP A 13 3.65 6.64 22.26
CA ASP A 13 4.33 7.04 21.03
C ASP A 13 3.33 6.99 19.85
N PRO A 14 3.03 8.10 19.19
CA PRO A 14 2.08 8.12 18.09
C PRO A 14 2.50 7.21 16.91
N ARG A 15 3.78 6.86 16.80
CA ARG A 15 4.31 5.94 15.78
C ARG A 15 3.94 4.48 16.03
N ASP A 16 3.45 4.15 17.22
CA ASP A 16 2.90 2.83 17.57
C ASP A 16 1.39 2.74 17.29
N GLN A 17 0.73 3.86 17.03
CA GLN A 17 -0.69 3.92 16.66
C GLN A 17 -0.83 3.77 15.15
N ARG A 18 -0.76 2.55 14.66
CA ARG A 18 -0.71 2.22 13.23
C ARG A 18 -2.09 1.91 12.68
N LEU A 19 -2.47 2.63 11.64
CA LEU A 19 -3.60 2.34 10.78
C LEU A 19 -3.22 1.27 9.74
N ARG A 20 -4.20 0.83 8.94
CA ARG A 20 -3.94 -0.11 7.84
C ARG A 20 -3.00 0.51 6.81
N PRO A 21 -2.07 -0.29 6.25
CA PRO A 21 -1.05 0.24 5.35
C PRO A 21 -1.66 0.75 4.04
N SER A 22 -1.27 1.94 3.68
CA SER A 22 -1.58 2.58 2.41
C SER A 22 -0.53 3.64 2.18
N ILE A 23 -0.22 3.95 0.94
CA ILE A 23 0.66 5.06 0.59
C ILE A 23 -0.01 6.00 -0.39
N TYR A 24 0.26 7.28 -0.22
CA TYR A 24 -0.12 8.33 -1.14
C TYR A 24 1.13 8.87 -1.84
N ILE A 25 1.14 8.82 -3.17
CA ILE A 25 2.25 9.25 -4.00
C ILE A 25 1.82 10.48 -4.77
N GLU A 26 2.55 11.56 -4.63
CA GLU A 26 2.32 12.80 -5.35
C GLU A 26 3.53 13.11 -6.23
N THR A 27 3.28 13.29 -7.53
CA THR A 27 4.26 13.72 -8.52
C THR A 27 3.85 15.10 -9.06
N ALA A 28 4.66 15.69 -9.92
CA ALA A 28 4.26 16.89 -10.64
C ALA A 28 3.00 16.69 -11.51
N ARG A 29 2.66 15.45 -11.87
CA ARG A 29 1.58 15.10 -12.80
C ARG A 29 0.39 14.44 -12.12
N THR A 30 0.62 13.53 -11.18
CA THR A 30 -0.40 12.64 -10.62
C THR A 30 -0.40 12.63 -9.10
N ALA A 31 -1.56 12.26 -8.56
CA ALA A 31 -1.78 11.92 -7.17
C ALA A 31 -2.35 10.49 -7.12
N LEU A 32 -1.54 9.53 -6.71
CA LEU A 32 -1.88 8.11 -6.69
C LEU A 32 -2.04 7.62 -5.26
N LEU A 33 -3.03 6.78 -5.04
CA LEU A 33 -3.17 6.03 -3.79
C LEU A 33 -2.84 4.57 -4.07
N VAL A 34 -2.00 3.95 -3.25
CA VAL A 34 -1.80 2.49 -3.28
C VAL A 34 -2.52 1.90 -2.09
N ASP A 35 -3.49 1.08 -2.39
CA ASP A 35 -4.48 0.49 -1.49
C ASP A 35 -5.40 1.49 -0.80
N ALA A 36 -6.65 1.09 -0.62
CA ALA A 36 -7.72 1.85 0.00
C ALA A 36 -8.36 1.02 1.12
N GLY A 37 -7.64 0.84 2.21
CA GLY A 37 -8.12 0.08 3.37
C GLY A 37 -9.22 0.80 4.15
N PRO A 38 -9.80 0.15 5.18
CA PRO A 38 -10.92 0.70 5.96
C PRO A 38 -10.59 2.01 6.68
N ASP A 39 -9.31 2.32 6.85
CA ASP A 39 -8.85 3.55 7.49
C ASP A 39 -8.68 4.74 6.51
N LEU A 40 -8.96 4.55 5.21
CA LEU A 40 -8.80 5.59 4.18
C LEU A 40 -9.42 6.93 4.59
N ARG A 41 -10.63 6.91 5.14
CA ARG A 41 -11.30 8.13 5.58
C ARG A 41 -10.50 8.88 6.65
N VAL A 42 -10.00 8.16 7.65
CA VAL A 42 -9.22 8.75 8.75
C VAL A 42 -7.90 9.28 8.22
N GLN A 43 -7.22 8.50 7.38
CA GLN A 43 -5.96 8.87 6.73
C GLN A 43 -6.13 10.14 5.88
N ALA A 44 -7.14 10.17 5.00
CA ALA A 44 -7.40 11.29 4.12
C ALA A 44 -7.75 12.59 4.87
N LEU A 45 -8.53 12.50 5.95
CA LEU A 45 -8.85 13.66 6.80
C LEU A 45 -7.61 14.16 7.57
N ARG A 46 -6.85 13.24 8.19
CA ARG A 46 -5.65 13.57 8.99
C ARG A 46 -4.57 14.23 8.15
N HIS A 47 -4.32 13.69 6.95
CA HIS A 47 -3.25 14.14 6.07
C HIS A 47 -3.73 15.10 4.96
N ARG A 48 -5.02 15.52 5.01
CA ARG A 48 -5.62 16.48 4.08
C ARG A 48 -5.47 16.08 2.61
N ILE A 49 -5.59 14.80 2.30
CA ILE A 49 -5.55 14.28 0.93
C ILE A 49 -6.81 14.78 0.20
N ARG A 50 -6.64 15.70 -0.73
CA ARG A 50 -7.74 16.37 -1.44
C ARG A 50 -7.94 15.89 -2.87
N ARG A 51 -6.97 15.16 -3.42
CA ARG A 51 -6.98 14.68 -4.80
C ARG A 51 -6.47 13.24 -4.83
N ILE A 52 -7.14 12.40 -5.60
CA ILE A 52 -6.67 11.06 -5.96
C ILE A 52 -7.01 10.88 -7.44
N ASP A 53 -6.01 10.71 -8.28
CA ASP A 53 -6.22 10.54 -9.71
C ASP A 53 -6.50 9.10 -10.09
N ALA A 54 -5.85 8.17 -9.39
CA ALA A 54 -6.06 6.74 -9.54
C ALA A 54 -5.69 5.98 -8.27
N ILE A 55 -6.21 4.78 -8.13
CA ILE A 55 -5.89 3.84 -7.06
C ILE A 55 -5.22 2.60 -7.67
N LEU A 56 -4.07 2.25 -7.13
CA LEU A 56 -3.35 1.03 -7.46
C LEU A 56 -3.65 0.02 -6.35
N LEU A 57 -4.12 -1.17 -6.69
CA LEU A 57 -4.50 -2.20 -5.74
C LEU A 57 -3.49 -3.34 -5.78
N THR A 58 -2.87 -3.61 -4.65
CA THR A 58 -1.89 -4.70 -4.51
C THR A 58 -2.57 -6.06 -4.54
N HIS A 59 -3.66 -6.20 -3.80
CA HIS A 59 -4.50 -7.40 -3.74
C HIS A 59 -5.86 -7.10 -3.09
N GLY A 60 -6.79 -8.07 -3.13
CA GLY A 60 -8.18 -7.90 -2.71
C GLY A 60 -8.49 -8.24 -1.25
N HIS A 61 -7.53 -8.22 -0.31
CA HIS A 61 -7.86 -8.40 1.11
C HIS A 61 -8.58 -7.17 1.68
N ALA A 62 -9.39 -7.42 2.71
CA ALA A 62 -10.26 -6.43 3.32
C ALA A 62 -9.53 -5.16 3.78
N ASP A 63 -8.35 -5.31 4.36
CA ASP A 63 -7.53 -4.21 4.86
C ASP A 63 -6.87 -3.37 3.75
N HIS A 64 -6.98 -3.78 2.49
CA HIS A 64 -6.48 -3.06 1.32
C HIS A 64 -7.58 -2.47 0.43
N ILE A 65 -8.84 -2.95 0.54
CA ILE A 65 -9.89 -2.49 -0.38
C ILE A 65 -11.14 -1.91 0.30
N LEU A 66 -11.42 -2.19 1.59
CA LEU A 66 -12.71 -1.83 2.19
C LEU A 66 -12.98 -0.33 2.35
N GLY A 67 -11.99 0.52 2.16
CA GLY A 67 -12.16 1.97 2.12
C GLY A 67 -12.64 2.52 0.78
N LEU A 68 -12.81 1.67 -0.25
CA LEU A 68 -13.26 2.12 -1.57
C LEU A 68 -14.66 2.74 -1.58
N ASP A 69 -15.51 2.51 -0.58
CA ASP A 69 -16.78 3.24 -0.47
C ASP A 69 -16.57 4.74 -0.22
N ASP A 70 -15.55 5.13 0.53
CA ASP A 70 -15.28 6.54 0.86
C ASP A 70 -14.77 7.37 -0.34
N ILE A 71 -14.36 6.71 -1.46
CA ILE A 71 -13.92 7.43 -2.67
C ILE A 71 -15.05 8.25 -3.33
N ARG A 72 -16.31 7.98 -3.01
CA ARG A 72 -17.46 8.76 -3.51
C ARG A 72 -17.29 10.25 -3.27
N ARG A 73 -16.59 10.64 -2.20
CA ARG A 73 -16.30 12.05 -1.95
C ARG A 73 -15.35 12.63 -2.99
N TYR A 74 -14.35 11.88 -3.42
CA TYR A 74 -13.44 12.28 -4.50
C TYR A 74 -14.16 12.30 -5.86
N ASN A 75 -15.07 11.33 -6.12
CA ASN A 75 -15.90 11.38 -7.33
C ASN A 75 -16.69 12.68 -7.41
N TYR A 76 -17.31 13.09 -6.29
CA TYR A 76 -18.07 14.34 -6.23
C TYR A 76 -17.17 15.57 -6.44
N MET A 77 -16.04 15.66 -5.74
CA MET A 77 -15.13 16.80 -5.83
C MET A 77 -14.47 16.91 -7.19
N GLN A 78 -14.05 15.79 -7.76
CA GLN A 78 -13.31 15.73 -9.03
C GLN A 78 -14.22 15.56 -10.24
N ARG A 79 -15.54 15.34 -10.03
CA ARG A 79 -16.58 15.15 -11.06
C ARG A 79 -16.24 14.05 -12.06
N ARG A 80 -15.65 12.95 -11.58
CA ARG A 80 -15.28 11.81 -12.40
C ARG A 80 -15.28 10.52 -11.58
N PRO A 81 -15.47 9.36 -12.25
CA PRO A 81 -15.24 8.07 -11.63
C PRO A 81 -13.79 7.94 -11.14
N MET A 82 -13.58 7.12 -10.12
CA MET A 82 -12.25 6.73 -9.65
C MET A 82 -11.76 5.53 -10.45
N THR A 83 -10.58 5.66 -11.03
CA THR A 83 -9.93 4.56 -11.73
C THR A 83 -9.13 3.71 -10.75
N CYS A 84 -9.42 2.41 -10.72
CA CYS A 84 -8.72 1.42 -9.91
C CYS A 84 -8.00 0.42 -10.82
N PHE A 85 -6.72 0.22 -10.59
CA PHE A 85 -5.87 -0.73 -11.30
C PHE A 85 -5.49 -1.88 -10.37
N GLY A 86 -5.52 -3.11 -10.86
CA GLY A 86 -5.12 -4.31 -10.14
C GLY A 86 -4.98 -5.51 -11.06
N ASP A 87 -4.51 -6.65 -10.55
CA ASP A 87 -4.57 -7.89 -11.31
C ASP A 87 -6.04 -8.35 -11.49
N ALA A 88 -6.27 -9.32 -12.38
CA ALA A 88 -7.61 -9.79 -12.70
C ALA A 88 -8.37 -10.25 -11.44
N ARG A 89 -7.70 -10.98 -10.56
CA ARG A 89 -8.30 -11.50 -9.33
C ARG A 89 -8.67 -10.37 -8.36
N THR A 90 -7.79 -9.41 -8.17
CA THR A 90 -8.03 -8.25 -7.31
C THR A 90 -9.20 -7.42 -7.82
N ILE A 91 -9.31 -7.24 -9.14
CA ILE A 91 -10.44 -6.54 -9.75
C ILE A 91 -11.74 -7.31 -9.54
N ASP A 92 -11.72 -8.64 -9.63
CA ASP A 92 -12.90 -9.48 -9.35
C ASP A 92 -13.29 -9.39 -7.87
N ASP A 93 -12.32 -9.45 -6.94
CA ASP A 93 -12.54 -9.27 -5.50
C ASP A 93 -13.22 -7.91 -5.21
N VAL A 94 -12.77 -6.82 -5.86
CA VAL A 94 -13.39 -5.48 -5.74
C VAL A 94 -14.82 -5.48 -6.27
N ARG A 95 -15.07 -6.05 -7.44
CA ARG A 95 -16.41 -6.09 -8.04
C ARG A 95 -17.39 -6.91 -7.21
N GLN A 96 -16.92 -8.00 -6.60
CA GLN A 96 -17.76 -8.81 -5.71
C GLN A 96 -18.05 -8.07 -4.40
N THR A 97 -17.02 -7.48 -3.78
CA THR A 97 -17.15 -6.78 -2.49
C THR A 97 -18.05 -5.55 -2.62
N PHE A 98 -17.93 -4.81 -3.70
CA PHE A 98 -18.69 -3.58 -3.95
C PHE A 98 -19.73 -3.77 -5.07
N ALA A 99 -20.35 -4.94 -5.15
CA ALA A 99 -21.32 -5.27 -6.21
C ALA A 99 -22.40 -4.20 -6.42
N TYR A 100 -22.84 -3.56 -5.34
CA TYR A 100 -23.81 -2.47 -5.40
C TYR A 100 -23.32 -1.25 -6.20
N ALA A 101 -22.01 -0.99 -6.25
CA ALA A 101 -21.44 0.11 -7.01
C ALA A 101 -21.38 -0.15 -8.52
N PHE A 102 -21.49 -1.42 -8.91
CA PHE A 102 -21.44 -1.86 -10.32
C PHE A 102 -22.80 -2.31 -10.87
N ASP A 103 -23.81 -2.51 -9.99
CA ASP A 103 -25.16 -2.91 -10.43
C ASP A 103 -25.97 -1.67 -10.87
N PRO A 104 -26.33 -1.55 -12.16
CA PRO A 104 -27.11 -0.40 -12.66
C PRO A 104 -28.52 -0.30 -12.03
N ARG A 105 -29.00 -1.35 -11.36
CA ARG A 105 -30.29 -1.37 -10.66
C ARG A 105 -30.20 -0.78 -9.27
N THR A 106 -28.99 -0.57 -8.74
CA THR A 106 -28.82 0.03 -7.40
C THR A 106 -29.40 1.44 -7.40
N GLN A 107 -30.24 1.73 -6.43
CA GLN A 107 -30.85 3.05 -6.28
C GLN A 107 -29.76 4.12 -6.08
N ALA A 108 -29.71 5.07 -7.00
CA ALA A 108 -28.82 6.21 -6.92
C ALA A 108 -29.41 7.28 -5.97
N GLY A 109 -29.19 7.11 -4.67
CA GLY A 109 -29.56 8.08 -3.66
C GLY A 109 -28.52 8.12 -2.55
N GLY A 110 -27.95 9.28 -2.24
CA GLY A 110 -26.90 9.42 -1.23
C GLY A 110 -25.47 9.24 -1.73
N GLY A 111 -25.26 9.03 -3.03
CA GLY A 111 -23.94 8.96 -3.68
C GLY A 111 -23.32 7.57 -3.61
N LEU A 112 -23.45 6.80 -4.67
CA LEU A 112 -22.70 5.57 -4.89
C LEU A 112 -21.25 5.89 -5.25
N PRO A 113 -20.26 5.09 -4.80
CA PRO A 113 -18.91 5.20 -5.33
C PRO A 113 -18.90 4.84 -6.81
N GLN A 114 -18.36 5.73 -7.63
CA GLN A 114 -18.20 5.51 -9.06
C GLN A 114 -16.80 4.97 -9.31
N ILE A 115 -16.70 3.70 -9.63
CA ILE A 115 -15.44 2.97 -9.82
C ILE A 115 -15.35 2.47 -11.26
N VAL A 116 -14.23 2.75 -11.90
CA VAL A 116 -13.83 2.13 -13.17
C VAL A 116 -12.61 1.27 -12.90
N THR A 117 -12.63 0.03 -13.35
CA THR A 117 -11.58 -0.94 -13.05
C THR A 117 -10.80 -1.30 -14.30
N PHE A 118 -9.46 -1.39 -14.18
CA PHE A 118 -8.56 -1.86 -15.21
C PHE A 118 -7.70 -3.02 -14.72
N VAL A 119 -7.62 -4.07 -15.51
CA VAL A 119 -6.72 -5.20 -15.24
C VAL A 119 -5.32 -4.87 -15.75
N ILE A 120 -4.33 -4.97 -14.87
CA ILE A 120 -2.93 -4.74 -15.19
C ILE A 120 -2.35 -5.99 -15.88
N GLY A 121 -1.75 -5.80 -17.06
CA GLY A 121 -1.06 -6.85 -17.80
C GLY A 121 0.45 -6.65 -17.92
N GLY A 122 0.98 -5.54 -17.43
CA GLY A 122 2.39 -5.16 -17.53
C GLY A 122 2.58 -3.68 -17.18
N PRO A 123 3.73 -3.06 -17.46
CA PRO A 123 3.96 -1.64 -17.26
C PRO A 123 2.93 -0.77 -17.99
N PHE A 124 2.50 0.32 -17.38
CA PHE A 124 1.51 1.25 -17.94
C PHE A 124 1.77 2.68 -17.46
N CYS A 125 1.10 3.65 -18.06
CA CYS A 125 1.28 5.05 -17.71
C CYS A 125 -0.03 5.67 -17.22
N ILE A 126 0.08 6.54 -16.21
CA ILE A 126 -0.99 7.43 -15.76
C ILE A 126 -0.46 8.87 -15.90
N ALA A 127 -1.09 9.66 -16.78
CA ALA A 127 -0.71 11.05 -17.07
C ALA A 127 0.80 11.26 -17.32
N GLY A 128 1.48 10.26 -17.90
CA GLY A 128 2.91 10.30 -18.21
C GLY A 128 3.84 9.76 -17.12
N ASP A 129 3.32 9.40 -15.95
CA ASP A 129 4.08 8.66 -14.94
C ASP A 129 3.99 7.16 -15.23
N GLU A 130 5.15 6.51 -15.44
CA GLU A 130 5.23 5.08 -15.67
C GLU A 130 5.09 4.33 -14.35
N ILE A 131 4.19 3.34 -14.34
CA ILE A 131 3.97 2.42 -13.23
C ILE A 131 4.36 1.02 -13.66
N VAL A 132 5.31 0.43 -12.95
CA VAL A 132 5.76 -0.95 -13.19
C VAL A 132 5.20 -1.84 -12.10
N PRO A 133 4.29 -2.77 -12.43
CA PRO A 133 3.82 -3.78 -11.48
C PRO A 133 4.95 -4.74 -11.16
N VAL A 134 5.18 -4.97 -9.87
CA VAL A 134 6.22 -5.88 -9.37
C VAL A 134 5.55 -7.16 -8.88
N PRO A 135 5.77 -8.31 -9.51
CA PRO A 135 5.22 -9.59 -9.03
C PRO A 135 5.73 -9.92 -7.64
N LEU A 136 4.82 -10.29 -6.74
CA LEU A 136 5.11 -10.70 -5.37
C LEU A 136 4.23 -11.90 -4.99
N TYR A 137 4.52 -12.52 -3.84
CA TYR A 137 3.70 -13.57 -3.28
C TYR A 137 3.29 -13.28 -1.84
N HIS A 138 2.02 -13.44 -1.57
CA HIS A 138 1.41 -13.48 -0.25
C HIS A 138 1.04 -14.92 0.08
N GLY A 139 1.95 -15.65 0.68
CA GLY A 139 1.87 -17.10 0.76
C GLY A 139 1.93 -17.75 -0.62
N LYS A 140 0.82 -18.39 -1.03
CA LYS A 140 0.67 -19.00 -2.37
C LYS A 140 -0.02 -18.07 -3.38
N ARG A 141 -0.58 -16.95 -2.91
CA ARG A 141 -1.32 -16.00 -3.75
C ARG A 141 -0.32 -15.06 -4.43
N PRO A 142 -0.31 -14.97 -5.77
CA PRO A 142 0.36 -13.89 -6.46
C PRO A 142 -0.36 -12.58 -6.16
N ILE A 143 0.41 -11.53 -5.93
CA ILE A 143 -0.04 -10.16 -5.69
C ILE A 143 0.87 -9.18 -6.42
N LEU A 144 0.55 -7.89 -6.38
CA LEU A 144 1.37 -6.86 -7.00
C LEU A 144 1.97 -5.92 -5.95
N GLY A 145 3.26 -5.64 -6.09
CA GLY A 145 3.86 -4.39 -5.66
C GLY A 145 3.86 -3.39 -6.81
N PHE A 146 4.31 -2.17 -6.57
CA PHE A 146 4.39 -1.13 -7.59
C PHE A 146 5.71 -0.37 -7.51
N ARG A 147 6.30 -0.13 -8.68
CA ARG A 147 7.45 0.74 -8.84
C ARG A 147 7.08 1.98 -9.66
N LEU A 148 7.51 3.15 -9.19
CA LEU A 148 7.47 4.44 -9.90
C LEU A 148 8.88 5.04 -9.88
N GLY A 149 9.52 5.13 -11.05
CA GLY A 149 10.88 5.64 -11.16
C GLY A 149 11.85 4.93 -10.20
N ARG A 150 12.36 5.66 -9.19
CA ARG A 150 13.30 5.15 -8.19
C ARG A 150 12.68 4.79 -6.84
N PHE A 151 11.37 4.64 -6.80
CA PHE A 151 10.57 4.23 -5.63
C PHE A 151 9.88 2.90 -5.89
N ALA A 152 9.79 2.03 -4.88
CA ALA A 152 8.96 0.83 -4.92
C ALA A 152 8.21 0.59 -3.60
N TYR A 153 7.00 0.04 -3.69
CA TYR A 153 6.14 -0.36 -2.58
C TYR A 153 5.80 -1.85 -2.67
N LEU A 154 6.22 -2.62 -1.67
CA LEU A 154 6.16 -4.07 -1.63
C LEU A 154 5.52 -4.52 -0.31
N THR A 155 4.21 -4.36 -0.19
CA THR A 155 3.47 -4.75 1.02
C THR A 155 2.93 -6.17 0.95
N ASP A 156 2.59 -6.74 2.10
CA ASP A 156 1.88 -8.03 2.25
C ASP A 156 2.54 -9.20 1.55
N CYS A 157 3.86 -9.24 1.54
CA CYS A 157 4.56 -10.31 0.85
C CYS A 157 5.49 -11.09 1.79
N ASN A 158 5.65 -12.37 1.46
CA ASN A 158 6.66 -13.24 2.07
C ASN A 158 7.66 -13.79 1.05
N ARG A 159 7.52 -13.41 -0.21
CA ARG A 159 8.44 -13.85 -1.28
C ARG A 159 8.45 -12.85 -2.44
N ILE A 160 9.65 -12.52 -2.89
CA ILE A 160 9.94 -11.82 -4.13
C ILE A 160 10.47 -12.86 -5.11
N PRO A 161 9.76 -13.19 -6.21
CA PRO A 161 10.21 -14.18 -7.17
C PRO A 161 11.40 -13.68 -8.00
N ASP A 162 12.14 -14.60 -8.62
CA ASP A 162 13.41 -14.25 -9.28
C ASP A 162 13.24 -13.25 -10.43
N GLU A 163 12.15 -13.32 -11.15
CA GLU A 163 11.80 -12.38 -12.21
C GLU A 163 11.52 -10.96 -11.74
N ALA A 164 11.22 -10.77 -10.45
CA ALA A 164 10.93 -9.44 -9.90
C ALA A 164 12.20 -8.68 -9.44
N TRP A 165 13.31 -9.37 -9.15
CA TRP A 165 14.52 -8.72 -8.65
C TRP A 165 15.10 -7.67 -9.61
N PRO A 166 15.18 -7.92 -10.94
CA PRO A 166 15.63 -6.87 -11.88
C PRO A 166 14.77 -5.61 -11.87
N LEU A 167 13.48 -5.73 -11.54
CA LEU A 167 12.58 -4.58 -11.44
C LEU A 167 12.86 -3.71 -10.21
N LEU A 168 13.66 -4.19 -9.26
CA LEU A 168 13.99 -3.51 -7.99
C LEU A 168 15.39 -2.91 -7.96
N GLU A 169 16.12 -2.96 -9.07
CA GLU A 169 17.44 -2.37 -9.16
C GLU A 169 17.39 -0.83 -9.26
N GLY A 170 18.39 -0.17 -8.67
CA GLY A 170 18.58 1.29 -8.77
C GLY A 170 17.55 2.14 -8.03
N LEU A 171 16.89 1.60 -7.01
CA LEU A 171 15.94 2.35 -6.20
C LEU A 171 16.64 3.31 -5.23
N ASP A 172 16.04 4.48 -5.02
CA ASP A 172 16.40 5.36 -3.90
C ASP A 172 15.63 4.95 -2.63
N VAL A 173 14.36 4.61 -2.77
CA VAL A 173 13.51 4.23 -1.65
C VAL A 173 12.73 2.97 -1.98
N VAL A 174 12.73 2.03 -1.05
CA VAL A 174 11.83 0.87 -1.08
C VAL A 174 11.07 0.77 0.24
N VAL A 175 9.76 0.55 0.14
CA VAL A 175 8.89 0.22 1.28
C VAL A 175 8.59 -1.27 1.21
N ILE A 176 8.89 -2.02 2.27
CA ILE A 176 8.76 -3.49 2.32
C ILE A 176 7.93 -3.92 3.52
N ASP A 177 7.15 -4.99 3.32
CA ASP A 177 6.48 -5.72 4.40
C ASP A 177 7.46 -6.23 5.46
N ALA A 178 7.14 -6.03 6.74
CA ALA A 178 7.89 -6.59 7.87
C ALA A 178 6.96 -6.82 9.06
N LEU A 179 6.15 -7.87 9.00
CA LEU A 179 5.03 -8.04 9.92
C LEU A 179 5.45 -8.17 11.39
N ARG A 180 6.39 -9.07 11.69
CA ARG A 180 6.80 -9.45 13.06
C ARG A 180 8.15 -10.16 13.11
N LYS A 181 8.61 -10.49 14.33
CA LYS A 181 9.88 -11.22 14.50
C LYS A 181 9.76 -12.71 14.26
N THR A 182 8.61 -13.31 14.55
CA THR A 182 8.39 -14.76 14.39
C THR A 182 7.85 -15.10 13.01
N PRO A 183 8.17 -16.29 12.44
CA PRO A 183 7.72 -16.68 11.12
C PRO A 183 6.21 -16.54 10.89
N HIS A 184 5.84 -16.14 9.69
CA HIS A 184 4.45 -16.04 9.24
C HIS A 184 4.29 -16.68 7.86
N PRO A 185 3.18 -17.38 7.57
CA PRO A 185 3.04 -18.10 6.30
C PRO A 185 2.88 -17.21 5.08
N THR A 186 2.57 -15.93 5.26
CA THR A 186 2.22 -15.02 4.16
C THR A 186 2.94 -13.67 4.20
N HIS A 187 3.67 -13.34 5.26
CA HIS A 187 4.39 -12.08 5.42
C HIS A 187 5.85 -12.33 5.76
N PHE A 188 6.71 -11.40 5.39
CA PHE A 188 8.07 -11.38 5.87
C PHE A 188 8.14 -11.16 7.37
N THR A 189 9.05 -11.89 8.00
CA THR A 189 9.58 -11.48 9.32
C THR A 189 10.47 -10.25 9.17
N LEU A 190 10.78 -9.61 10.31
CA LEU A 190 11.72 -8.49 10.33
C LEU A 190 13.08 -8.86 9.71
N ASP A 191 13.60 -10.05 10.02
CA ASP A 191 14.90 -10.52 9.51
C ASP A 191 14.87 -10.83 8.01
N GLU A 192 13.78 -11.44 7.52
CA GLU A 192 13.59 -11.69 6.09
C GLU A 192 13.43 -10.38 5.31
N ALA A 193 12.68 -9.41 5.86
CA ALA A 193 12.56 -8.07 5.29
C ALA A 193 13.92 -7.34 5.24
N MET A 194 14.72 -7.44 6.30
CA MET A 194 16.09 -6.91 6.30
C MET A 194 16.96 -7.57 5.23
N ALA A 195 16.87 -8.88 5.05
CA ALA A 195 17.62 -9.60 4.01
C ALA A 195 17.18 -9.15 2.61
N ALA A 196 15.89 -9.02 2.36
CA ALA A 196 15.35 -8.51 1.10
C ALA A 196 15.78 -7.05 0.85
N GLY A 197 15.68 -6.17 1.85
CA GLY A 197 16.12 -4.78 1.74
C GLY A 197 17.61 -4.63 1.42
N ARG A 198 18.48 -5.45 2.04
CA ARG A 198 19.91 -5.50 1.73
C ARG A 198 20.20 -5.97 0.30
N ARG A 199 19.42 -6.93 -0.20
CA ARG A 199 19.57 -7.44 -1.58
C ARG A 199 19.09 -6.39 -2.60
N ILE A 200 18.01 -5.66 -2.33
CA ILE A 200 17.53 -4.55 -3.18
C ILE A 200 18.53 -3.41 -3.20
N ALA A 201 19.24 -3.17 -2.07
CA ALA A 201 20.25 -2.15 -1.90
C ALA A 201 19.78 -0.72 -2.24
N ALA A 202 18.51 -0.41 -1.95
CA ALA A 202 18.00 0.95 -2.05
C ALA A 202 18.71 1.88 -1.04
N ARG A 203 18.79 3.17 -1.34
CA ARG A 203 19.41 4.16 -0.42
C ARG A 203 18.69 4.22 0.93
N ARG A 204 17.35 4.03 0.92
CA ARG A 204 16.52 3.92 2.12
C ARG A 204 15.55 2.75 1.97
N THR A 205 15.49 1.92 2.98
CA THR A 205 14.51 0.84 3.10
C THR A 205 13.57 1.17 4.26
N LEU A 206 12.28 1.20 4.00
CA LEU A 206 11.25 1.48 4.99
C LEU A 206 10.43 0.21 5.23
N PHE A 207 10.26 -0.17 6.49
CA PHE A 207 9.40 -1.30 6.83
C PHE A 207 7.98 -0.84 7.14
N THR A 208 7.01 -1.56 6.57
CA THR A 208 5.57 -1.32 6.74
C THR A 208 4.84 -2.59 7.16
N HIS A 209 3.54 -2.51 7.32
CA HIS A 209 2.65 -3.63 7.69
C HIS A 209 3.01 -4.29 9.03
N MET A 210 3.63 -3.56 9.92
CA MET A 210 4.14 -4.07 11.19
C MET A 210 3.01 -4.31 12.19
N CYS A 211 3.03 -5.47 12.84
CA CYS A 211 2.13 -5.78 13.95
C CYS A 211 2.65 -5.21 15.30
N HIS A 212 1.94 -5.55 16.37
CA HIS A 212 2.23 -5.06 17.73
C HIS A 212 3.51 -5.65 18.38
N ASP A 213 4.17 -6.61 17.74
CA ASP A 213 5.42 -7.21 18.24
C ASP A 213 6.66 -6.32 17.99
N LEU A 214 6.47 -5.26 17.20
CA LEU A 214 7.52 -4.34 16.80
C LEU A 214 7.27 -2.93 17.37
N PRO A 215 7.52 -2.66 18.65
CA PRO A 215 7.41 -1.31 19.21
C PRO A 215 8.39 -0.38 18.49
N HIS A 216 7.89 0.80 18.06
CA HIS A 216 8.61 1.66 17.13
C HIS A 216 9.99 2.08 17.65
N ALA A 217 10.05 2.68 18.83
CA ALA A 217 11.29 3.21 19.37
C ALA A 217 12.37 2.12 19.58
N ALA A 218 12.00 1.01 20.21
CA ALA A 218 12.95 -0.07 20.52
C ALA A 218 13.40 -0.79 19.24
N THR A 219 12.49 -1.01 18.27
CA THR A 219 12.83 -1.67 17.02
C THR A 219 13.69 -0.75 16.15
N SER A 220 13.33 0.54 16.03
CA SER A 220 14.13 1.51 15.26
C SER A 220 15.57 1.65 15.79
N ALA A 221 15.76 1.62 17.12
CA ALA A 221 17.10 1.70 17.72
C ALA A 221 18.01 0.50 17.35
N ALA A 222 17.43 -0.63 16.95
CA ALA A 222 18.14 -1.84 16.54
C ALA A 222 18.38 -1.92 15.02
N MET A 223 17.83 -0.98 14.23
CA MET A 223 17.97 -1.02 12.77
C MET A 223 19.34 -0.52 12.31
N PRO A 224 19.94 -1.15 11.31
CA PRO A 224 21.17 -0.66 10.70
C PRO A 224 20.91 0.63 9.92
N PRO A 225 21.96 1.44 9.66
CA PRO A 225 21.82 2.62 8.81
C PRO A 225 21.16 2.32 7.47
N GLY A 226 20.25 3.20 7.04
CA GLY A 226 19.52 3.07 5.77
C GLY A 226 18.25 2.18 5.87
N ILE A 227 17.99 1.55 7.00
CA ILE A 227 16.75 0.80 7.27
C ILE A 227 15.98 1.48 8.39
N GLU A 228 14.73 1.78 8.17
CA GLU A 228 13.86 2.54 9.07
C GLU A 228 12.47 1.87 9.17
N LEU A 229 11.77 2.12 10.27
CA LEU A 229 10.35 1.77 10.38
C LEU A 229 9.49 2.92 9.86
N ALA A 230 8.57 2.63 8.96
CA ALA A 230 7.54 3.58 8.56
C ALA A 230 6.54 3.83 9.71
N TYR A 231 5.85 4.93 9.67
CA TYR A 231 4.77 5.29 10.58
C TYR A 231 3.74 6.17 9.87
N ASP A 232 2.54 6.25 10.43
CA ASP A 232 1.46 7.04 9.85
C ASP A 232 1.83 8.51 9.72
N GLY A 233 1.80 9.03 8.50
CA GLY A 233 2.18 10.41 8.18
C GLY A 233 3.66 10.63 7.85
N LEU A 234 4.48 9.56 7.80
CA LEU A 234 5.85 9.69 7.28
C LEU A 234 5.81 10.14 5.82
N THR A 235 6.48 11.23 5.54
CA THR A 235 6.68 11.74 4.18
C THR A 235 8.13 11.54 3.74
N VAL A 236 8.32 11.07 2.52
CA VAL A 236 9.63 10.83 1.93
C VAL A 236 9.66 11.44 0.53
N GLU A 237 10.66 12.27 0.27
CA GLU A 237 10.94 12.77 -1.06
C GLU A 237 11.82 11.80 -1.82
N VAL A 238 11.43 11.48 -3.04
CA VAL A 238 12.22 10.67 -3.98
C VAL A 238 12.55 11.54 -5.17
N PRO A 239 13.85 11.75 -5.48
CA PRO A 239 14.22 12.54 -6.64
C PRO A 239 13.58 11.99 -7.92
N GLU A 240 13.10 12.87 -8.79
CA GLU A 240 12.69 12.47 -10.14
C GLU A 240 13.90 11.88 -10.88
N PRO A 241 13.70 10.88 -11.73
CA PRO A 241 14.77 10.22 -12.49
C PRO A 241 15.43 11.15 -13.49
#